data_f64ea90b5961c3d26e46a6de02961e61
#
_entry.id   f64ea90b5961c3d26e46a6de02961e61
#
_cell.length_a   1.000
_cell.length_b   1.000
_cell.length_c   1.000
_cell.angle_alpha   90.00
_cell.angle_beta   90.00
_cell.angle_gamma   90.00
#
_symmetry.space_group_name_H-M   'P 1'
#
loop_
_entity.id
_entity.type
_entity.pdbx_description
1 polymer ?
#
loop_
_entity_poly.entity_id
_entity_poly.type
_entity_poly.pdbx_seq_one_letter_code
_entity_poly.pdbx_strand_id
1 'polypeptide(L)'
;MILKKKTLLIKEGSQLAQEHAAPIHGKDEGTTTGLSHRKMLMWAFLGSDCMFFGSLIATYLVYQGKSLEGPLPIDVCDIPVTSISTFVLLMSSMSMVLAYSALTKNNIKGFRIWMISTAIMGSTFIGFQVYEFSSFANHHVEIDCVSPGELTKYEQHIFDDGCSSGEAHAESHEGLKPQTNLFGTSFYTLTGFHGAHVTLGIVWLLSLLLLSFKKGVITPEKNLDVDLAALYWHFVEVVWIVIFTVVYLFGVFPGF
;
A
#
# COMPACT_ATOMS: atom_id res chain seq x y z
N MET A 1 -45.57 19.54 -56.14
CA MET A 1 -45.11 18.17 -55.94
C MET A 1 -43.58 18.07 -55.71
N ILE A 2 -42.76 18.90 -56.33
CA ILE A 2 -41.27 18.90 -56.24
C ILE A 2 -40.75 19.39 -54.89
N LEU A 3 -41.37 20.39 -54.25
CA LEU A 3 -40.97 20.94 -52.95
C LEU A 3 -41.12 19.90 -51.81
N LYS A 4 -42.18 19.09 -51.82
CA LYS A 4 -42.43 18.07 -50.79
C LYS A 4 -41.39 16.93 -50.81
N LYS A 5 -40.88 16.59 -52.04
CA LYS A 5 -39.83 15.57 -52.23
C LYS A 5 -38.46 16.05 -51.75
N LYS A 6 -38.16 17.35 -51.91
CA LYS A 6 -36.91 17.96 -51.45
C LYS A 6 -36.83 18.01 -49.93
N THR A 7 -37.96 18.32 -49.24
CA THR A 7 -38.05 18.34 -47.79
C THR A 7 -37.92 16.93 -47.17
N LEU A 8 -38.42 15.90 -47.86
CA LEU A 8 -38.27 14.52 -47.40
C LEU A 8 -36.81 14.04 -47.49
N LEU A 9 -36.12 14.33 -48.62
CA LEU A 9 -34.72 13.97 -48.79
C LEU A 9 -33.77 14.70 -47.81
N ILE A 10 -34.08 15.95 -47.45
CA ILE A 10 -33.31 16.67 -46.41
C ILE A 10 -33.54 16.06 -45.03
N LYS A 11 -34.76 15.61 -44.73
CA LYS A 11 -35.08 14.95 -43.46
C LYS A 11 -34.43 13.58 -43.36
N GLU A 12 -34.42 12.78 -44.42
CA GLU A 12 -33.72 11.49 -44.44
C GLU A 12 -32.21 11.67 -44.37
N GLY A 13 -31.62 12.64 -45.06
CA GLY A 13 -30.21 12.96 -44.97
C GLY A 13 -29.79 13.42 -43.56
N SER A 14 -30.66 14.17 -42.85
CA SER A 14 -30.39 14.58 -41.48
C SER A 14 -30.54 13.44 -40.45
N GLN A 15 -31.43 12.49 -40.71
CA GLN A 15 -31.56 11.28 -39.87
C GLN A 15 -30.39 10.33 -40.06
N LEU A 16 -29.92 10.12 -41.30
CA LEU A 16 -28.71 9.33 -41.57
C LEU A 16 -27.44 9.98 -41.00
N ALA A 17 -27.34 11.30 -41.04
CA ALA A 17 -26.23 12.02 -40.40
C ALA A 17 -26.27 11.97 -38.86
N GLN A 18 -27.47 11.95 -38.25
CA GLN A 18 -27.62 11.74 -36.80
C GLN A 18 -27.37 10.30 -36.37
N GLU A 19 -27.66 9.31 -37.22
CA GLU A 19 -27.41 7.91 -36.94
C GLU A 19 -25.91 7.56 -37.04
N HIS A 20 -25.14 8.32 -37.86
CA HIS A 20 -23.67 8.22 -37.94
C HIS A 20 -22.94 9.12 -36.92
N ALA A 21 -23.64 10.04 -36.29
CA ALA A 21 -23.14 10.89 -35.20
C ALA A 21 -23.63 10.41 -33.82
N ALA A 22 -23.92 9.12 -33.69
CA ALA A 22 -24.06 8.52 -32.37
C ALA A 22 -22.76 8.77 -31.60
N PRO A 23 -22.80 9.38 -30.40
CA PRO A 23 -21.60 9.54 -29.61
C PRO A 23 -21.01 8.15 -29.42
N ILE A 24 -19.72 8.03 -29.68
CA ILE A 24 -18.89 6.87 -29.30
C ILE A 24 -18.86 6.86 -27.76
N HIS A 25 -20.00 6.62 -27.14
CA HIS A 25 -20.07 6.02 -25.83
C HIS A 25 -19.77 4.55 -26.09
N GLY A 26 -18.49 4.21 -25.91
CA GLY A 26 -18.07 2.84 -25.95
C GLY A 26 -19.03 2.02 -25.08
N LYS A 27 -19.91 1.27 -25.71
CA LYS A 27 -20.30 0.00 -25.15
C LYS A 27 -18.97 -0.65 -24.81
N ASP A 28 -18.73 -0.92 -23.52
CA ASP A 28 -17.65 -1.80 -23.11
C ASP A 28 -17.83 -3.07 -23.95
N GLU A 29 -17.12 -3.13 -25.08
CA GLU A 29 -17.04 -4.35 -25.86
C GLU A 29 -16.30 -5.32 -24.96
N GLY A 30 -17.08 -6.11 -24.23
CA GLY A 30 -16.56 -7.14 -23.37
C GLY A 30 -15.62 -7.97 -24.22
N THR A 31 -14.39 -8.14 -23.74
CA THR A 31 -13.46 -9.12 -24.31
C THR A 31 -14.15 -10.47 -24.37
N THR A 32 -13.61 -11.42 -25.12
CA THR A 32 -14.09 -12.83 -25.16
C THR A 32 -14.27 -13.44 -23.76
N THR A 33 -13.66 -12.84 -22.74
CA THR A 33 -13.78 -13.21 -21.31
C THR A 33 -14.91 -12.48 -20.56
N GLY A 34 -15.65 -11.55 -21.20
CA GLY A 34 -16.74 -10.77 -20.57
C GLY A 34 -16.27 -9.69 -19.59
N LEU A 35 -14.95 -9.46 -19.45
CA LEU A 35 -14.39 -8.43 -18.58
C LEU A 35 -14.19 -7.12 -19.35
N SER A 36 -14.40 -5.98 -18.68
CA SER A 36 -14.09 -4.68 -19.27
C SER A 36 -12.56 -4.51 -19.46
N HIS A 37 -12.14 -3.82 -20.52
CA HIS A 37 -10.72 -3.55 -20.78
C HIS A 37 -10.02 -2.87 -19.61
N ARG A 38 -10.70 -1.99 -18.88
CA ARG A 38 -10.16 -1.30 -17.70
C ARG A 38 -9.85 -2.29 -16.58
N LYS A 39 -10.69 -3.30 -16.38
CA LYS A 39 -10.48 -4.35 -15.36
C LYS A 39 -9.30 -5.26 -15.74
N MET A 40 -9.15 -5.59 -17.02
CA MET A 40 -7.98 -6.34 -17.51
C MET A 40 -6.67 -5.58 -17.32
N LEU A 41 -6.66 -4.29 -17.64
CA LEU A 41 -5.48 -3.44 -17.42
C LEU A 41 -5.10 -3.39 -15.94
N MET A 42 -6.09 -3.31 -15.05
CA MET A 42 -5.84 -3.35 -13.61
C MET A 42 -5.22 -4.67 -13.17
N TRP A 43 -5.70 -5.81 -13.66
CA TRP A 43 -5.10 -7.12 -13.37
C TRP A 43 -3.66 -7.22 -13.90
N ALA A 44 -3.38 -6.71 -15.10
CA ALA A 44 -2.02 -6.68 -15.65
C ALA A 44 -1.09 -5.79 -14.82
N PHE A 45 -1.58 -4.64 -14.36
CA PHE A 45 -0.85 -3.73 -13.46
C PHE A 45 -0.53 -4.41 -12.12
N LEU A 46 -1.53 -5.01 -11.45
CA LEU A 46 -1.32 -5.73 -10.18
C LEU A 46 -0.37 -6.92 -10.34
N GLY A 47 -0.42 -7.62 -11.48
CA GLY A 47 0.52 -8.69 -11.79
C GLY A 47 1.97 -8.19 -11.92
N SER A 48 2.17 -7.03 -12.56
CA SER A 48 3.47 -6.36 -12.64
C SER A 48 3.99 -5.94 -11.26
N ASP A 49 3.11 -5.34 -10.43
CA ASP A 49 3.46 -4.94 -9.07
C ASP A 49 3.77 -6.15 -8.17
N CYS A 50 3.07 -7.27 -8.35
CA CYS A 50 3.38 -8.52 -7.65
C CYS A 50 4.81 -9.00 -7.96
N MET A 51 5.25 -8.93 -9.22
CA MET A 51 6.63 -9.25 -9.61
C MET A 51 7.64 -8.26 -9.04
N PHE A 52 7.30 -6.97 -9.02
CA PHE A 52 8.15 -5.93 -8.44
C PHE A 52 8.37 -6.16 -6.95
N PHE A 53 7.30 -6.29 -6.15
CA PHE A 53 7.43 -6.57 -4.71
C PHE A 53 8.06 -7.94 -4.45
N GLY A 54 7.75 -8.96 -5.26
CA GLY A 54 8.39 -10.27 -5.17
C GLY A 54 9.90 -10.21 -5.34
N SER A 55 10.39 -9.38 -6.27
CA SER A 55 11.84 -9.17 -6.45
C SER A 55 12.49 -8.46 -5.27
N LEU A 56 11.82 -7.47 -4.66
CA LEU A 56 12.31 -6.78 -3.48
C LEU A 56 12.35 -7.70 -2.25
N ILE A 57 11.32 -8.53 -2.05
CA ILE A 57 11.28 -9.53 -0.98
C ILE A 57 12.37 -10.57 -1.18
N ALA A 58 12.57 -11.07 -2.40
CA ALA A 58 13.64 -12.01 -2.72
C ALA A 58 15.02 -11.39 -2.46
N THR A 59 15.22 -10.12 -2.81
CA THR A 59 16.45 -9.39 -2.50
C THR A 59 16.68 -9.30 -1.00
N TYR A 60 15.65 -8.95 -0.23
CA TYR A 60 15.72 -8.93 1.24
C TYR A 60 16.16 -10.30 1.80
N LEU A 61 15.52 -11.40 1.37
CA LEU A 61 15.83 -12.75 1.83
C LEU A 61 17.26 -13.20 1.47
N VAL A 62 17.76 -12.85 0.28
CA VAL A 62 19.14 -13.16 -0.13
C VAL A 62 20.17 -12.45 0.73
N TYR A 63 19.86 -11.24 1.19
CA TYR A 63 20.77 -10.43 1.99
C TYR A 63 20.52 -10.53 3.51
N GLN A 64 19.48 -11.24 3.92
CA GLN A 64 19.20 -11.50 5.34
C GLN A 64 20.39 -12.19 6.00
N GLY A 65 20.83 -11.69 7.16
CA GLY A 65 21.96 -12.21 7.92
C GLY A 65 23.35 -11.96 7.32
N LYS A 66 23.44 -11.17 6.23
CA LYS A 66 24.74 -10.81 5.60
C LYS A 66 25.24 -9.43 6.02
N SER A 67 24.52 -8.71 6.85
CA SER A 67 25.03 -7.47 7.47
C SER A 67 26.14 -7.82 8.45
N LEU A 68 27.32 -7.20 8.27
CA LEU A 68 28.51 -7.45 9.09
C LEU A 68 28.53 -6.54 10.32
N GLU A 69 27.95 -5.34 10.21
CA GLU A 69 27.97 -4.29 11.22
C GLU A 69 26.61 -3.59 11.29
N GLY A 70 26.30 -2.94 12.43
CA GLY A 70 25.09 -2.17 12.65
C GLY A 70 23.90 -2.98 13.20
N PRO A 71 22.79 -2.28 13.55
CA PRO A 71 21.63 -2.89 14.18
C PRO A 71 20.94 -3.90 13.25
N LEU A 72 20.53 -5.02 13.83
CA LEU A 72 19.80 -6.12 13.18
C LEU A 72 18.29 -5.99 13.40
N PRO A 73 17.45 -6.79 12.70
CA PRO A 73 15.99 -6.77 12.89
C PRO A 73 15.54 -6.98 14.34
N ILE A 74 16.26 -7.81 15.08
CA ILE A 74 15.94 -8.13 16.49
C ILE A 74 16.14 -6.93 17.42
N ASP A 75 17.09 -6.04 17.08
CA ASP A 75 17.45 -4.89 17.93
C ASP A 75 16.50 -3.69 17.73
N VAL A 76 15.85 -3.62 16.56
CA VAL A 76 15.13 -2.41 16.12
C VAL A 76 13.63 -2.63 15.95
N CYS A 77 13.19 -3.83 15.50
CA CYS A 77 11.78 -4.07 15.16
C CYS A 77 10.89 -4.26 16.39
N ASP A 78 9.96 -3.34 16.60
CA ASP A 78 8.93 -3.43 17.65
C ASP A 78 7.70 -4.19 17.13
N ILE A 79 7.69 -5.52 17.34
CA ILE A 79 6.60 -6.41 16.88
C ILE A 79 5.22 -6.00 17.44
N PRO A 80 5.03 -5.64 18.71
CA PRO A 80 3.75 -5.19 19.23
C PRO A 80 3.17 -4.00 18.48
N VAL A 81 3.94 -2.95 18.25
CA VAL A 81 3.50 -1.72 17.56
C VAL A 81 3.15 -2.01 16.11
N THR A 82 4.00 -2.74 15.40
CA THR A 82 3.77 -3.10 14.00
C THR A 82 2.59 -4.06 13.85
N SER A 83 2.36 -4.97 14.81
CA SER A 83 1.18 -5.84 14.83
C SER A 83 -0.12 -5.06 14.98
N ILE A 84 -0.16 -4.03 15.82
CA ILE A 84 -1.32 -3.15 15.98
C ILE A 84 -1.58 -2.39 14.68
N SER A 85 -0.54 -1.82 14.06
CA SER A 85 -0.67 -1.09 12.80
C SER A 85 -1.16 -2.00 11.66
N THR A 86 -0.68 -3.25 11.62
CA THR A 86 -1.13 -4.29 10.67
C THR A 86 -2.60 -4.63 10.89
N PHE A 87 -3.03 -4.78 12.15
CA PHE A 87 -4.43 -5.02 12.47
C PHE A 87 -5.34 -3.88 12.00
N VAL A 88 -4.94 -2.62 12.20
CA VAL A 88 -5.67 -1.44 11.70
C VAL A 88 -5.79 -1.48 10.18
N LEU A 89 -4.72 -1.85 9.48
CA LEU A 89 -4.75 -1.98 8.02
C LEU A 89 -5.72 -3.09 7.57
N LEU A 90 -5.70 -4.27 8.20
CA LEU A 90 -6.63 -5.36 7.92
C LEU A 90 -8.10 -4.96 8.17
N MET A 91 -8.37 -4.19 9.22
CA MET A 91 -9.71 -3.66 9.47
C MET A 91 -10.15 -2.66 8.38
N SER A 92 -9.19 -1.97 7.73
CA SER A 92 -9.49 -1.10 6.60
C SER A 92 -10.01 -1.86 5.39
N SER A 93 -9.54 -3.10 5.16
CA SER A 93 -10.06 -4.01 4.14
C SER A 93 -11.53 -4.30 4.31
N MET A 94 -11.90 -4.68 5.52
CA MET A 94 -13.32 -4.93 5.86
C MET A 94 -14.18 -3.69 5.60
N SER A 95 -13.67 -2.51 6.00
CA SER A 95 -14.33 -1.24 5.76
C SER A 95 -14.52 -0.95 4.26
N MET A 96 -13.55 -1.29 3.42
CA MET A 96 -13.63 -1.12 1.96
C MET A 96 -14.69 -2.05 1.34
N VAL A 97 -14.79 -3.31 1.79
CA VAL A 97 -15.85 -4.24 1.37
C VAL A 97 -17.24 -3.71 1.74
N LEU A 98 -17.38 -3.15 2.95
CA LEU A 98 -18.64 -2.55 3.40
C LEU A 98 -18.99 -1.30 2.58
N ALA A 99 -18.00 -0.49 2.19
CA ALA A 99 -18.20 0.66 1.29
C ALA A 99 -18.75 0.19 -0.06
N TYR A 100 -18.13 -0.81 -0.67
CA TYR A 100 -18.59 -1.37 -1.94
C TYR A 100 -20.00 -1.97 -1.83
N SER A 101 -20.27 -2.74 -0.77
CA SER A 101 -21.61 -3.29 -0.50
C SER A 101 -22.68 -2.20 -0.29
N ALA A 102 -22.33 -1.11 0.37
CA ALA A 102 -23.25 0.03 0.53
C ALA A 102 -23.57 0.70 -0.82
N LEU A 103 -22.57 0.82 -1.71
CA LEU A 103 -22.75 1.37 -3.04
C LEU A 103 -23.69 0.49 -3.89
N THR A 104 -23.50 -0.81 -3.90
CA THR A 104 -24.34 -1.75 -4.67
C THR A 104 -25.78 -1.75 -4.19
N LYS A 105 -26.02 -1.48 -2.90
CA LYS A 105 -27.37 -1.29 -2.30
C LYS A 105 -27.95 0.11 -2.48
N ASN A 106 -27.31 0.97 -3.31
CA ASN A 106 -27.69 2.37 -3.54
C ASN A 106 -27.72 3.22 -2.27
N ASN A 107 -26.96 2.84 -1.23
CA ASN A 107 -26.82 3.61 0.00
C ASN A 107 -25.56 4.51 -0.07
N ILE A 108 -25.68 5.65 -0.74
CA ILE A 108 -24.55 6.59 -0.94
C ILE A 108 -24.04 7.17 0.39
N LYS A 109 -24.90 7.35 1.39
CA LYS A 109 -24.47 7.83 2.72
C LYS A 109 -23.58 6.78 3.40
N GLY A 110 -23.99 5.52 3.42
CA GLY A 110 -23.20 4.41 3.94
C GLY A 110 -21.87 4.26 3.20
N PHE A 111 -21.88 4.32 1.87
CA PHE A 111 -20.67 4.33 1.04
C PHE A 111 -19.65 5.37 1.49
N ARG A 112 -20.08 6.63 1.65
CA ARG A 112 -19.19 7.72 2.08
C ARG A 112 -18.59 7.49 3.48
N ILE A 113 -19.43 7.04 4.43
CA ILE A 113 -18.97 6.77 5.80
C ILE A 113 -17.88 5.70 5.81
N TRP A 114 -18.09 4.59 5.12
CA TRP A 114 -17.12 3.50 5.04
C TRP A 114 -15.86 3.87 4.26
N MET A 115 -15.97 4.68 3.19
CA MET A 115 -14.81 5.20 2.45
C MET A 115 -13.95 6.13 3.32
N ILE A 116 -14.58 7.01 4.11
CA ILE A 116 -13.87 7.87 5.07
C ILE A 116 -13.16 7.00 6.12
N SER A 117 -13.84 6.00 6.68
CA SER A 117 -13.26 5.07 7.64
C SER A 117 -12.03 4.36 7.07
N THR A 118 -12.10 3.85 5.85
CA THR A 118 -10.96 3.22 5.15
C THR A 118 -9.80 4.18 4.99
N ALA A 119 -10.05 5.41 4.54
CA ALA A 119 -9.02 6.42 4.35
C ALA A 119 -8.35 6.83 5.69
N ILE A 120 -9.11 6.94 6.78
CA ILE A 120 -8.58 7.26 8.11
C ILE A 120 -7.69 6.11 8.59
N MET A 121 -8.15 4.86 8.51
CA MET A 121 -7.37 3.70 8.94
C MET A 121 -6.08 3.54 8.11
N GLY A 122 -6.14 3.73 6.80
CA GLY A 122 -4.95 3.75 5.94
C GLY A 122 -3.97 4.87 6.31
N SER A 123 -4.49 6.08 6.58
CA SER A 123 -3.65 7.21 7.03
C SER A 123 -3.02 6.96 8.40
N THR A 124 -3.74 6.31 9.31
CA THR A 124 -3.22 5.90 10.63
C THR A 124 -2.07 4.91 10.47
N PHE A 125 -2.18 3.93 9.57
CA PHE A 125 -1.11 3.00 9.24
C PHE A 125 0.15 3.73 8.73
N ILE A 126 0.02 4.67 7.80
CA ILE A 126 1.14 5.50 7.32
C ILE A 126 1.75 6.31 8.48
N GLY A 127 0.93 6.84 9.39
CA GLY A 127 1.39 7.53 10.59
C GLY A 127 2.27 6.65 11.47
N PHE A 128 1.86 5.40 11.72
CA PHE A 128 2.66 4.41 12.45
C PHE A 128 3.97 4.10 11.71
N GLN A 129 3.96 3.93 10.39
CA GLN A 129 5.15 3.66 9.60
C GLN A 129 6.16 4.81 9.66
N VAL A 130 5.70 6.05 9.58
CA VAL A 130 6.57 7.24 9.73
C VAL A 130 7.15 7.33 11.14
N TYR A 131 6.35 7.04 12.16
CA TYR A 131 6.80 6.98 13.55
C TYR A 131 7.89 5.92 13.73
N GLU A 132 7.67 4.71 13.23
CA GLU A 132 8.61 3.59 13.27
C GLU A 132 9.94 3.94 12.58
N PHE A 133 9.89 4.53 11.37
CA PHE A 133 11.08 4.99 10.67
C PHE A 133 11.85 6.07 11.45
N SER A 134 11.15 7.00 12.10
CA SER A 134 11.77 8.02 12.95
C SER A 134 12.41 7.39 14.19
N SER A 135 11.75 6.41 14.81
CA SER A 135 12.28 5.68 15.96
C SER A 135 13.54 4.91 15.60
N PHE A 136 13.54 4.20 14.46
CA PHE A 136 14.71 3.45 13.98
C PHE A 136 15.91 4.35 13.66
N ALA A 137 15.65 5.50 13.04
CA ALA A 137 16.71 6.45 12.70
C ALA A 137 17.36 7.08 13.94
N ASN A 138 16.64 7.17 15.05
CA ASN A 138 17.08 7.76 16.32
C ASN A 138 17.32 6.70 17.40
N HIS A 139 17.49 5.44 17.02
CA HIS A 139 17.75 4.37 17.97
C HIS A 139 19.12 4.56 18.63
N HIS A 140 19.14 4.59 19.95
CA HIS A 140 20.35 4.68 20.77
C HIS A 140 20.44 3.42 21.60
N VAL A 141 21.62 2.82 21.64
CA VAL A 141 21.92 1.67 22.48
C VAL A 141 22.87 2.12 23.58
N GLU A 142 22.48 1.95 24.84
CA GLU A 142 23.31 2.18 26.01
C GLU A 142 23.53 0.84 26.71
N ILE A 143 24.78 0.47 26.93
CA ILE A 143 25.17 -0.79 27.55
C ILE A 143 25.92 -0.51 28.85
N ASP A 144 25.48 -1.15 29.93
CA ASP A 144 26.17 -1.12 31.22
C ASP A 144 27.40 -2.04 31.16
N CYS A 145 28.59 -1.45 31.27
CA CYS A 145 29.86 -2.15 31.21
C CYS A 145 30.15 -2.95 32.49
N VAL A 146 29.44 -2.66 33.61
CA VAL A 146 29.69 -3.34 34.88
C VAL A 146 28.93 -4.66 35.00
N SER A 147 27.71 -4.70 34.47
CA SER A 147 26.83 -5.89 34.54
C SER A 147 26.05 -6.07 33.25
N PRO A 148 26.71 -6.38 32.13
CA PRO A 148 26.02 -6.59 30.88
C PRO A 148 25.10 -7.81 30.98
N GLY A 149 23.83 -7.63 30.51
CA GLY A 149 22.89 -8.72 30.37
C GLY A 149 23.25 -9.69 29.21
N GLU A 150 22.26 -10.40 28.70
CA GLU A 150 22.42 -11.17 27.48
C GLU A 150 22.48 -10.21 26.29
N LEU A 151 23.65 -10.06 25.68
CA LEU A 151 23.91 -9.09 24.60
C LEU A 151 23.66 -9.74 23.23
N THR A 152 23.04 -8.98 22.34
CA THR A 152 23.01 -9.34 20.90
C THR A 152 24.40 -9.16 20.27
N LYS A 153 24.60 -9.68 19.07
CA LYS A 153 25.90 -9.54 18.38
C LYS A 153 26.29 -8.07 18.15
N TYR A 154 25.32 -7.21 17.94
CA TYR A 154 25.53 -5.77 17.74
C TYR A 154 25.90 -5.09 19.06
N GLU A 155 25.17 -5.37 20.11
CA GLU A 155 25.45 -4.88 21.46
C GLU A 155 26.81 -5.38 21.97
N GLN A 156 27.21 -6.61 21.64
CA GLN A 156 28.51 -7.15 21.99
C GLN A 156 29.66 -6.38 21.31
N HIS A 157 29.48 -5.95 20.07
CA HIS A 157 30.47 -5.10 19.38
C HIS A 157 30.60 -3.75 20.06
N ILE A 158 29.47 -3.11 20.43
CA ILE A 158 29.47 -1.83 21.18
C ILE A 158 30.15 -2.03 22.55
N PHE A 159 29.88 -3.14 23.23
CA PHE A 159 30.49 -3.47 24.51
C PHE A 159 32.02 -3.62 24.39
N ASP A 160 32.49 -4.36 23.39
CA ASP A 160 33.92 -4.62 23.18
C ASP A 160 34.69 -3.32 22.83
N ASP A 161 34.09 -2.43 22.01
CA ASP A 161 34.73 -1.16 21.62
C ASP A 161 34.62 -0.09 22.71
N GLY A 162 33.44 0.10 23.30
CA GLY A 162 33.15 1.18 24.26
C GLY A 162 33.67 0.88 25.67
N CYS A 163 33.41 -0.33 26.18
CA CYS A 163 33.78 -0.68 27.56
C CYS A 163 35.29 -0.89 27.76
N SER A 164 36.07 -1.09 26.68
CA SER A 164 37.52 -1.21 26.74
C SER A 164 38.21 0.09 27.21
N SER A 165 37.55 1.25 27.12
CA SER A 165 38.07 2.56 27.55
C SER A 165 37.97 2.81 29.06
N GLY A 166 37.33 1.91 29.82
CA GLY A 166 37.13 2.03 31.28
C GLY A 166 35.98 2.94 31.70
N GLU A 167 35.07 3.23 30.78
CA GLU A 167 33.81 3.95 31.04
C GLU A 167 32.77 3.01 31.67
N ALA A 168 31.85 3.56 32.47
CA ALA A 168 30.79 2.77 33.12
C ALA A 168 29.69 2.33 32.15
N HIS A 169 29.52 3.06 31.06
CA HIS A 169 28.51 2.81 30.01
C HIS A 169 29.13 2.98 28.62
N ALA A 170 28.76 2.12 27.70
CA ALA A 170 29.06 2.24 26.28
C ALA A 170 27.80 2.68 25.54
N GLU A 171 27.89 3.71 24.71
CA GLU A 171 26.78 4.25 23.92
C GLU A 171 27.06 4.13 22.44
N SER A 172 26.06 3.76 21.66
CA SER A 172 26.07 3.89 20.21
C SER A 172 24.93 4.78 19.75
N HIS A 173 25.27 5.80 18.98
CA HIS A 173 24.34 6.72 18.35
C HIS A 173 24.01 6.32 16.88
N GLU A 174 24.41 5.14 16.44
CA GLU A 174 24.14 4.66 15.08
C GLU A 174 22.76 4.04 14.97
N GLY A 175 21.73 4.89 14.78
CA GLY A 175 20.40 4.42 14.39
C GLY A 175 20.39 3.76 13.02
N LEU A 176 19.36 2.91 12.76
CA LEU A 176 19.18 2.27 11.47
C LEU A 176 18.75 3.29 10.42
N LYS A 177 19.62 3.53 9.43
CA LYS A 177 19.38 4.39 8.26
C LYS A 177 19.55 3.57 6.98
N PRO A 178 19.03 4.02 5.83
CA PRO A 178 19.21 3.30 4.57
C PRO A 178 20.67 3.06 4.18
N GLN A 179 21.62 3.88 4.70
CA GLN A 179 23.05 3.78 4.41
C GLN A 179 23.85 3.04 5.48
N THR A 180 23.25 2.71 6.63
CA THR A 180 23.98 2.11 7.77
C THR A 180 24.45 0.71 7.43
N ASN A 181 23.58 -0.14 6.94
CA ASN A 181 23.93 -1.52 6.60
C ASN A 181 23.02 -2.07 5.48
N LEU A 182 23.32 -3.29 5.02
CA LEU A 182 22.59 -3.94 3.94
C LEU A 182 21.13 -4.27 4.33
N PHE A 183 20.90 -4.62 5.60
CA PHE A 183 19.55 -4.80 6.14
C PHE A 183 18.75 -3.49 6.06
N GLY A 184 19.30 -2.38 6.56
CA GLY A 184 18.67 -1.06 6.48
C GLY A 184 18.31 -0.67 5.04
N THR A 185 19.25 -0.80 4.10
CA THR A 185 18.99 -0.50 2.68
C THR A 185 17.81 -1.31 2.13
N SER A 186 17.79 -2.62 2.32
CA SER A 186 16.74 -3.50 1.80
C SER A 186 15.41 -3.28 2.51
N PHE A 187 15.44 -3.09 3.83
CA PHE A 187 14.25 -2.81 4.65
C PHE A 187 13.57 -1.51 4.25
N TYR A 188 14.31 -0.38 4.25
CA TYR A 188 13.74 0.92 3.90
C TYR A 188 13.26 0.98 2.45
N THR A 189 13.95 0.29 1.54
CA THR A 189 13.50 0.23 0.14
C THR A 189 12.18 -0.53 0.03
N LEU A 190 12.09 -1.74 0.61
CA LEU A 190 10.90 -2.59 0.54
C LEU A 190 9.68 -1.93 1.21
N THR A 191 9.84 -1.49 2.47
CA THR A 191 8.75 -0.89 3.24
C THR A 191 8.41 0.52 2.77
N GLY A 192 9.38 1.29 2.28
CA GLY A 192 9.18 2.63 1.71
C GLY A 192 8.37 2.59 0.40
N PHE A 193 8.69 1.67 -0.52
CA PHE A 193 7.88 1.48 -1.74
C PHE A 193 6.46 1.02 -1.40
N HIS A 194 6.31 0.12 -0.41
CA HIS A 194 4.98 -0.26 0.06
C HIS A 194 4.20 0.94 0.60
N GLY A 195 4.80 1.74 1.48
CA GLY A 195 4.18 2.96 2.02
C GLY A 195 3.80 3.98 0.93
N ALA A 196 4.60 4.11 -0.13
CA ALA A 196 4.26 4.92 -1.30
C ALA A 196 3.00 4.40 -2.00
N HIS A 197 2.87 3.08 -2.19
CA HIS A 197 1.67 2.46 -2.78
C HIS A 197 0.42 2.64 -1.90
N VAL A 198 0.53 2.50 -0.58
CA VAL A 198 -0.56 2.81 0.36
C VAL A 198 -0.99 4.28 0.23
N THR A 199 -0.03 5.20 0.18
CA THR A 199 -0.30 6.64 0.04
C THR A 199 -1.02 6.95 -1.28
N LEU A 200 -0.59 6.37 -2.40
CA LEU A 200 -1.29 6.49 -3.69
C LEU A 200 -2.72 5.93 -3.60
N GLY A 201 -2.90 4.80 -2.92
CA GLY A 201 -4.22 4.24 -2.64
C GLY A 201 -5.12 5.18 -1.86
N ILE A 202 -4.62 5.80 -0.79
CA ILE A 202 -5.37 6.79 0.00
C ILE A 202 -5.77 7.99 -0.88
N VAL A 203 -4.86 8.53 -1.68
CA VAL A 203 -5.15 9.64 -2.62
C VAL A 203 -6.25 9.24 -3.60
N TRP A 204 -6.19 8.01 -4.12
CA TRP A 204 -7.24 7.50 -5.01
C TRP A 204 -8.59 7.37 -4.31
N LEU A 205 -8.66 6.77 -3.10
CA LEU A 205 -9.88 6.67 -2.30
C LEU A 205 -10.48 8.05 -2.00
N LEU A 206 -9.64 9.02 -1.61
CA LEU A 206 -10.08 10.40 -1.37
C LEU A 206 -10.63 11.07 -2.64
N SER A 207 -10.01 10.83 -3.80
CA SER A 207 -10.51 11.35 -5.07
C SER A 207 -11.90 10.80 -5.41
N LEU A 208 -12.13 9.50 -5.21
CA LEU A 208 -13.44 8.86 -5.39
C LEU A 208 -14.47 9.41 -4.37
N LEU A 209 -14.04 9.61 -3.13
CA LEU A 209 -14.90 10.23 -2.11
C LEU A 209 -15.34 11.64 -2.52
N LEU A 210 -14.41 12.47 -3.01
CA LEU A 210 -14.74 13.83 -3.52
C LEU A 210 -15.67 13.77 -4.72
N LEU A 211 -15.46 12.85 -5.65
CA LEU A 211 -16.36 12.63 -6.78
C LEU A 211 -17.76 12.18 -6.34
N SER A 212 -17.86 11.44 -5.24
CA SER A 212 -19.14 11.01 -4.67
C SER A 212 -20.05 12.17 -4.22
N PHE A 213 -19.50 13.35 -3.95
CA PHE A 213 -20.32 14.53 -3.61
C PHE A 213 -21.02 15.13 -4.83
N LYS A 214 -20.53 14.87 -6.04
CA LYS A 214 -21.21 15.28 -7.28
C LYS A 214 -22.33 14.30 -7.60
N LYS A 215 -23.56 14.80 -7.74
CA LYS A 215 -24.73 13.96 -8.05
C LYS A 215 -24.56 13.25 -9.40
N GLY A 216 -24.82 11.94 -9.43
CA GLY A 216 -24.85 11.13 -10.66
C GLY A 216 -23.48 10.68 -11.21
N VAL A 217 -22.35 10.97 -10.55
CA VAL A 217 -21.02 10.51 -10.97
C VAL A 217 -20.77 9.08 -10.49
N ILE A 218 -21.03 8.80 -9.20
CA ILE A 218 -20.92 7.47 -8.62
C ILE A 218 -22.34 6.93 -8.40
N THR A 219 -22.68 5.87 -9.14
CA THR A 219 -23.97 5.19 -9.05
C THR A 219 -23.73 3.68 -9.04
N PRO A 220 -24.69 2.86 -8.59
CA PRO A 220 -24.56 1.39 -8.63
C PRO A 220 -24.25 0.83 -10.03
N GLU A 221 -24.69 1.53 -11.08
CA GLU A 221 -24.43 1.17 -12.49
C GLU A 221 -23.03 1.58 -12.97
N LYS A 222 -22.43 2.61 -12.35
CA LYS A 222 -21.10 3.14 -12.65
C LYS A 222 -20.14 2.91 -11.47
N ASN A 223 -20.05 1.67 -11.01
CA ASN A 223 -19.25 1.28 -9.84
C ASN A 223 -17.85 0.76 -10.20
N LEU A 224 -17.50 0.69 -11.49
CA LEU A 224 -16.25 0.10 -11.95
C LEU A 224 -15.02 0.75 -11.31
N ASP A 225 -15.01 2.09 -11.15
CA ASP A 225 -13.88 2.80 -10.58
C ASP A 225 -13.70 2.48 -9.08
N VAL A 226 -14.81 2.24 -8.37
CA VAL A 226 -14.78 1.82 -6.96
C VAL A 226 -14.35 0.35 -6.84
N ASP A 227 -14.77 -0.52 -7.78
CA ASP A 227 -14.35 -1.92 -7.86
C ASP A 227 -12.83 -2.02 -8.10
N LEU A 228 -12.29 -1.22 -9.02
CA LEU A 228 -10.86 -1.15 -9.30
C LEU A 228 -10.06 -0.64 -8.09
N ALA A 229 -10.56 0.39 -7.41
CA ALA A 229 -9.92 0.90 -6.20
C ALA A 229 -9.94 -0.13 -5.06
N ALA A 230 -11.02 -0.90 -4.93
CA ALA A 230 -11.10 -1.98 -3.95
C ALA A 230 -10.09 -3.11 -4.26
N LEU A 231 -9.96 -3.52 -5.52
CA LEU A 231 -8.95 -4.49 -5.94
C LEU A 231 -7.53 -4.03 -5.61
N TYR A 232 -7.22 -2.76 -5.91
CA TYR A 232 -5.91 -2.17 -5.60
C TYR A 232 -5.64 -2.15 -4.10
N TRP A 233 -6.63 -1.71 -3.28
CA TRP A 233 -6.49 -1.62 -1.84
C TRP A 233 -6.21 -2.98 -1.20
N HIS A 234 -6.96 -4.01 -1.60
CA HIS A 234 -6.74 -5.37 -1.10
C HIS A 234 -5.40 -5.95 -1.53
N PHE A 235 -4.94 -5.65 -2.74
CA PHE A 235 -3.62 -6.06 -3.21
C PHE A 235 -2.51 -5.47 -2.32
N VAL A 236 -2.57 -4.16 -2.05
CA VAL A 236 -1.58 -3.49 -1.19
C VAL A 236 -1.55 -4.10 0.21
N GLU A 237 -2.70 -4.47 0.78
CA GLU A 237 -2.77 -5.16 2.07
C GLU A 237 -2.15 -6.55 2.03
N VAL A 238 -2.42 -7.34 0.99
CA VAL A 238 -1.82 -8.67 0.82
C VAL A 238 -0.30 -8.56 0.75
N VAL A 239 0.22 -7.60 0.00
CA VAL A 239 1.67 -7.32 -0.04
C VAL A 239 2.21 -7.00 1.34
N TRP A 240 1.49 -6.19 2.15
CA TRP A 240 1.91 -5.89 3.52
C TRP A 240 1.97 -7.12 4.42
N ILE A 241 0.97 -8.01 4.36
CA ILE A 241 0.98 -9.26 5.14
C ILE A 241 2.24 -10.08 4.85
N VAL A 242 2.63 -10.17 3.57
CA VAL A 242 3.85 -10.89 3.18
C VAL A 242 5.09 -10.17 3.71
N ILE A 243 5.18 -8.84 3.58
CA ILE A 243 6.30 -8.04 4.11
C ILE A 243 6.39 -8.22 5.63
N PHE A 244 5.28 -8.06 6.35
CA PHE A 244 5.23 -8.21 7.80
C PHE A 244 5.72 -9.59 8.24
N THR A 245 5.25 -10.64 7.58
CA THR A 245 5.66 -12.01 7.89
C THR A 245 7.16 -12.23 7.65
N VAL A 246 7.67 -11.80 6.49
CA VAL A 246 9.06 -12.06 6.09
C VAL A 246 10.05 -11.19 6.86
N VAL A 247 9.74 -9.91 7.06
CA VAL A 247 10.68 -8.94 7.65
C VAL A 247 10.60 -8.95 9.17
N TYR A 248 9.40 -8.87 9.73
CA TYR A 248 9.21 -8.73 11.17
C TYR A 248 9.15 -10.07 11.88
N LEU A 249 8.35 -11.05 11.41
CA LEU A 249 8.26 -12.34 12.07
C LEU A 249 9.51 -13.18 11.87
N PHE A 250 9.92 -13.43 10.63
CA PHE A 250 11.10 -14.26 10.36
C PHE A 250 12.42 -13.53 10.59
N GLY A 251 12.43 -12.19 10.56
CA GLY A 251 13.62 -11.39 10.85
C GLY A 251 14.00 -11.36 12.33
N VAL A 252 13.02 -11.44 13.22
CA VAL A 252 13.23 -11.31 14.68
C VAL A 252 13.35 -12.66 15.38
N PHE A 253 12.63 -13.69 14.92
CA PHE A 253 12.72 -15.01 15.56
C PHE A 253 13.93 -15.82 15.05
N PRO A 254 14.95 -16.08 15.92
CA PRO A 254 16.08 -16.92 15.54
C PRO A 254 15.62 -18.38 15.49
N GLY A 255 15.61 -18.95 14.32
CA GLY A 255 15.27 -20.38 14.15
C GLY A 255 14.65 -20.76 12.80
N PHE A 256 14.54 -19.82 11.89
CA PHE A 256 14.14 -20.06 10.50
C PHE A 256 15.22 -19.61 9.54
#